data_0d86750006acbd38652c154e8e784df3
#
_entry.id   0d86750006acbd38652c154e8e784df3
#
_cell.length_a   1.000
_cell.length_b   1.000
_cell.length_c   1.000
_cell.angle_alpha   90.00
_cell.angle_beta   90.00
_cell.angle_gamma   90.00
#
_symmetry.space_group_name_H-M   'P 1'
#
loop_
_entity.id
_entity.type
_entity.pdbx_description
1 polymer ?
#
loop_
_entity_poly.entity_id
_entity_poly.type
_entity_poly.pdbx_seq_one_letter_code
_entity_poly.pdbx_strand_id
1 'polypeptide(L)' 'MNKGYYAIIPADVRYDVRLTPNAKLLYGEITALCNEKGFCWAMNEYFADLYSVSKVSVSKWVGNLRDCGYIEV' A
#
# COMPACT_ATOMS: atom_id res chain seq x y z
N MET A 1 -11.63 -13.56 -7.06
CA MET A 1 -11.43 -12.61 -8.17
C MET A 1 -9.96 -12.60 -8.59
N ASN A 2 -9.71 -12.63 -9.89
CA ASN A 2 -8.35 -12.57 -10.40
C ASN A 2 -7.98 -11.13 -10.72
N LYS A 3 -6.98 -10.60 -10.03
CA LYS A 3 -6.55 -9.23 -10.25
C LYS A 3 -5.66 -9.04 -11.46
N GLY A 4 -5.05 -10.10 -11.97
CA GLY A 4 -4.24 -10.02 -13.17
C GLY A 4 -2.91 -9.26 -13.03
N TYR A 5 -2.54 -8.88 -11.83
CA TYR A 5 -1.27 -8.20 -11.57
C TYR A 5 -0.69 -8.68 -10.25
N TYR A 6 0.56 -8.36 -10.01
CA TYR A 6 1.21 -8.74 -8.76
C TYR A 6 2.05 -7.59 -8.25
N ALA A 7 2.25 -7.59 -6.94
CA ALA A 7 2.99 -6.52 -6.27
C ALA A 7 4.49 -6.86 -6.25
N ILE A 8 5.30 -5.81 -6.41
CA ILE A 8 6.74 -5.92 -6.24
C ILE A 8 7.08 -5.02 -5.05
N ILE A 9 7.68 -5.60 -4.03
CA ILE A 9 8.08 -4.87 -2.84
C ILE A 9 9.60 -4.77 -2.82
N PRO A 10 10.16 -3.57 -3.07
CA PRO A 10 11.62 -3.40 -3.06
C PRO A 10 12.23 -3.78 -1.71
N ALA A 11 13.49 -4.17 -1.72
CA ALA A 11 14.19 -4.57 -0.51
C ALA A 11 14.18 -3.47 0.55
N ASP A 12 14.31 -2.21 0.13
CA ASP A 12 14.30 -1.07 1.06
C ASP A 12 13.02 -1.04 1.91
N VAL A 13 11.88 -1.29 1.27
CA VAL A 13 10.59 -1.33 1.96
C VAL A 13 10.44 -2.63 2.74
N ARG A 14 10.78 -3.74 2.08
CA ARG A 14 10.58 -5.07 2.65
C ARG A 14 11.30 -5.25 3.99
N TYR A 15 12.48 -4.71 4.10
CA TYR A 15 13.33 -4.90 5.29
C TYR A 15 13.37 -3.69 6.21
N ASP A 16 12.56 -2.67 5.96
CA ASP A 16 12.53 -1.49 6.82
C ASP A 16 11.80 -1.83 8.12
N VAL A 17 12.54 -1.86 9.22
CA VAL A 17 11.98 -2.24 10.52
C VAL A 17 10.99 -1.22 11.07
N ARG A 18 10.96 -0.01 10.51
CA ARG A 18 10.02 1.03 10.93
C ARG A 18 8.62 0.81 10.36
N LEU A 19 8.49 -0.06 9.35
CA LEU A 19 7.22 -0.34 8.70
C LEU A 19 6.60 -1.61 9.27
N THR A 20 5.28 -1.59 9.47
CA THR A 20 4.56 -2.81 9.81
C THR A 20 4.46 -3.70 8.57
N PRO A 21 4.29 -5.02 8.74
CA PRO A 21 4.08 -5.91 7.59
C PRO A 21 2.92 -5.48 6.70
N ASN A 22 1.84 -5.00 7.30
CA ASN A 22 0.67 -4.57 6.53
C ASN A 22 0.97 -3.32 5.70
N ALA A 23 1.77 -2.39 6.23
CA ALA A 23 2.18 -1.22 5.48
C ALA A 23 3.03 -1.61 4.28
N LYS A 24 3.88 -2.61 4.43
CA LYS A 24 4.71 -3.12 3.34
C LYS A 24 3.86 -3.71 2.22
N LEU A 25 2.86 -4.50 2.59
CA LEU A 25 1.93 -5.07 1.62
C LEU A 25 1.15 -3.96 0.90
N LEU A 26 0.70 -2.96 1.64
CA LEU A 26 -0.02 -1.84 1.06
C LEU A 26 0.86 -1.08 0.07
N TYR A 27 2.13 -0.89 0.38
CA TYR A 27 3.05 -0.23 -0.54
C TYR A 27 3.11 -0.98 -1.88
N GLY A 28 3.22 -2.30 -1.81
CA GLY A 28 3.20 -3.13 -3.02
C GLY A 28 1.93 -2.95 -3.83
N GLU A 29 0.79 -2.90 -3.14
CA GLU A 29 -0.50 -2.72 -3.79
C GLU A 29 -0.59 -1.35 -4.47
N ILE A 30 -0.15 -0.31 -3.78
CA ILE A 30 -0.17 1.05 -4.31
C ILE A 30 0.68 1.14 -5.58
N THR A 31 1.89 0.60 -5.55
CA THR A 31 2.79 0.69 -6.71
C THR A 31 2.26 -0.14 -7.88
N ALA A 32 1.66 -1.29 -7.61
CA ALA A 32 1.07 -2.11 -8.65
C ALA A 32 -0.08 -1.38 -9.33
N LEU A 33 -0.93 -0.71 -8.54
CA LEU A 33 -2.05 0.06 -9.08
C LEU A 33 -1.57 1.26 -9.91
N CYS A 34 -0.56 1.96 -9.42
CA CYS A 34 0.00 3.09 -10.17
C CYS A 34 0.54 2.65 -11.51
N ASN A 35 1.22 1.51 -11.55
CA ASN A 35 1.74 0.97 -12.80
C ASN A 35 0.63 0.54 -13.74
N GLU A 36 -0.41 -0.11 -13.20
CA GLU A 36 -1.51 -0.65 -13.99
C GLU A 36 -2.37 0.46 -14.59
N LYS A 37 -2.62 1.50 -13.82
CA LYS A 37 -3.54 2.58 -14.22
C LYS A 37 -2.84 3.83 -14.73
N GLY A 38 -1.53 3.91 -14.62
CA GLY A 38 -0.76 5.08 -15.02
C GLY A 38 -0.80 6.22 -14.02
N PHE A 39 -1.51 6.05 -12.92
CA PHE A 39 -1.55 7.00 -11.81
C PHE A 39 -2.16 6.34 -10.60
N CYS A 40 -1.85 6.88 -9.43
CA CYS A 40 -2.41 6.33 -8.19
C CYS A 40 -3.67 7.10 -7.81
N TRP A 41 -4.81 6.44 -7.93
CA TRP A 41 -6.12 7.04 -7.65
C TRP A 41 -6.81 6.43 -6.44
N ALA A 42 -6.28 5.33 -5.94
CA ALA A 42 -6.95 4.57 -4.90
C ALA A 42 -7.00 5.33 -3.59
N MET A 43 -8.08 5.13 -2.86
CA MET A 43 -8.34 5.75 -1.57
C MET A 43 -8.38 4.71 -0.47
N ASN A 44 -8.35 5.18 0.78
CA ASN A 44 -8.40 4.29 1.93
C ASN A 44 -9.58 3.32 1.89
N GLU A 45 -10.73 3.79 1.43
CA GLU A 45 -11.92 2.96 1.31
C GLU A 45 -11.70 1.80 0.34
N TYR A 46 -11.06 2.09 -0.79
CA TYR A 46 -10.75 1.05 -1.77
C TYR A 46 -9.87 -0.05 -1.15
N PHE A 47 -8.82 0.34 -0.45
CA PHE A 47 -7.92 -0.63 0.16
C PHE A 47 -8.58 -1.36 1.32
N ALA A 48 -9.44 -0.67 2.08
CA ALA A 48 -10.17 -1.31 3.16
C ALA A 48 -11.05 -2.44 2.62
N ASP A 49 -11.75 -2.19 1.53
CA ASP A 49 -12.60 -3.20 0.89
C ASP A 49 -11.76 -4.34 0.32
N LEU A 50 -10.65 -3.99 -0.33
CA LEU A 50 -9.78 -4.97 -0.98
C LEU A 50 -9.19 -5.96 0.02
N TYR A 51 -8.81 -5.47 1.19
CA TYR A 51 -8.19 -6.29 2.23
C TYR A 51 -9.15 -6.74 3.32
N SER A 52 -10.42 -6.35 3.24
CA SER A 52 -11.43 -6.67 4.25
C SER A 52 -11.02 -6.19 5.64
N VAL A 53 -10.57 -4.94 5.71
CA VAL A 53 -10.16 -4.30 6.96
C VAL A 53 -10.84 -2.95 7.09
N SER A 54 -10.71 -2.32 8.25
CA SER A 54 -11.31 -1.00 8.48
C SER A 54 -10.51 0.10 7.78
N LYS A 55 -11.17 1.21 7.48
CA LYS A 55 -10.50 2.39 6.93
C LYS A 55 -9.48 2.96 7.92
N VAL A 56 -9.72 2.79 9.21
CA VAL A 56 -8.78 3.24 10.25
C VAL A 56 -7.46 2.48 10.13
N SER A 57 -7.54 1.17 9.92
CA SER A 57 -6.33 0.35 9.73
C SER A 57 -5.54 0.82 8.51
N VAL A 58 -6.23 1.05 7.39
CA VAL A 58 -5.56 1.51 6.17
C VAL A 58 -4.92 2.88 6.40
N SER A 59 -5.60 3.79 7.09
CA SER A 59 -5.05 5.11 7.41
C SER A 59 -3.77 5.00 8.22
N LYS A 60 -3.70 4.05 9.16
CA LYS A 60 -2.49 3.83 9.95
C LYS A 60 -1.34 3.36 9.07
N TRP A 61 -1.62 2.45 8.14
CA TRP A 61 -0.57 1.93 7.25
C TRP A 61 -0.08 3.01 6.28
N VAL A 62 -1.02 3.82 5.74
CA VAL A 62 -0.66 4.94 4.88
C VAL A 62 0.20 5.95 5.65
N GLY A 63 -0.19 6.26 6.89
CA GLY A 63 0.59 7.15 7.74
C GLY A 63 1.97 6.61 8.02
N ASN A 64 2.08 5.31 8.25
CA ASN A 64 3.36 4.64 8.48
C ASN A 64 4.29 4.81 7.26
N LEU A 65 3.76 4.59 6.06
CA LEU A 65 4.52 4.76 4.82
C LEU A 65 4.92 6.21 4.59
N ARG A 66 4.00 7.15 4.82
CA ARG A 66 4.27 8.56 4.67
C ARG A 66 5.36 9.03 5.63
N ASP A 67 5.26 8.62 6.90
CA ASP A 67 6.20 9.06 7.93
C ASP A 67 7.60 8.52 7.68
N CYS A 68 7.71 7.39 7.00
CA CYS A 68 9.00 6.81 6.62
C CYS A 68 9.49 7.30 5.25
N GLY A 69 8.73 8.19 4.61
CA GLY A 69 9.17 8.83 3.38
C GLY A 69 8.94 8.05 2.10
N TYR A 70 8.12 7.01 2.13
CA TYR A 70 7.89 6.19 0.95
C TYR A 70 6.77 6.68 0.05
N ILE A 71 5.83 7.44 0.60
CA ILE A 71 4.75 8.03 -0.17
C ILE A 71 4.50 9.46 0.31
N GLU A 72 3.83 10.24 -0.54
CA GLU A 72 3.38 11.57 -0.20
C GLU A 72 1.86 11.58 -0.18
N VAL A 73 1.30 12.29 0.77
CA VAL A 73 -0.16 12.38 0.91
C VAL A 73 -0.58 13.84 0.88
#